data_fe134b610f21fa923dda54165b017cb6
#
_entry.id   fe134b610f21fa923dda54165b017cb6
#
_cell.length_a   1.000
_cell.length_b   1.000
_cell.length_c   1.000
_cell.angle_alpha   90.00
_cell.angle_beta   90.00
_cell.angle_gamma   90.00
#
_symmetry.space_group_name_H-M   'P 1'
#
loop_
_entity.id
_entity.type
_entity.pdbx_description
1 polymer ?
#
loop_
_entity_poly.entity_id
_entity_poly.type
_entity_poly.pdbx_seq_one_letter_code
_entity_poly.pdbx_strand_id
1 'polypeptide(L)'
;MSDSHSLPSPTQSTLADLPAWAIEGNKVFLHGPAGVGKTTLGVARLRHLLSQRGVSARRILVLTPQRSLAAPYWDALAAPALARSGSQVTVQTVGGLARSQVELYWPLIAADAGFAHPDREPVFLTLETAQYYMAGLVQPVIASGRLDAVGLSQPRIISQVLDNLNKAALVGFAHTDVARRLQRAWQHDSNRLTVYEDAQELVNAFRTFCLHNNLLDFSLQIQVFSRTLLANDWCRTQLFRSYDHLIADNLEEDTPVAHDLLKLWLPDLKSALLIYDAEAGYRVFLGADPDSAQQLQAVCTQAVALTTHYVSSDDVQALALALTRQLSTRPAPEPAPDPAPATPGVARAAFDVALRRFYPEMLDWTADTIAHLLHEDRVPAAEIAVLAPFVSDSLRFSLMDRLAQRGVPARSHRPSRELRAEPATRCLLTLASLAHPGWPLPPL
;
A
#
# COMPACT_ATOMS: atom_id res chain seq x y z
N MET A 1 -39.22 22.73 2.69
CA MET A 1 -38.09 23.63 2.96
C MET A 1 -37.15 22.85 3.85
N SER A 2 -36.26 22.11 3.25
CA SER A 2 -35.25 21.32 3.91
C SER A 2 -33.94 22.09 3.82
N ASP A 3 -33.44 22.52 4.96
CA ASP A 3 -32.13 23.16 5.09
C ASP A 3 -31.05 22.21 4.64
N SER A 4 -30.45 22.52 3.48
CA SER A 4 -29.25 21.89 3.01
C SER A 4 -28.09 22.25 3.95
N HIS A 5 -27.78 21.38 4.91
CA HIS A 5 -26.53 21.47 5.63
C HIS A 5 -25.39 21.17 4.66
N SER A 6 -24.84 22.21 4.02
CA SER A 6 -23.53 22.18 3.43
C SER A 6 -22.54 21.87 4.55
N LEU A 7 -21.88 20.69 4.47
CA LEU A 7 -20.76 20.36 5.32
C LEU A 7 -19.73 21.50 5.24
N PRO A 8 -19.20 21.99 6.37
CA PRO A 8 -18.17 23.00 6.33
C PRO A 8 -16.97 22.43 5.54
N SER A 9 -16.58 23.11 4.47
CA SER A 9 -15.30 22.87 3.81
C SER A 9 -14.23 22.84 4.90
N PRO A 10 -13.28 21.85 4.87
CA PRO A 10 -12.23 21.78 5.88
C PRO A 10 -11.56 23.15 5.91
N THR A 11 -11.76 23.88 6.99
CA THR A 11 -11.11 25.17 7.21
C THR A 11 -9.62 24.90 7.07
N GLN A 12 -8.98 25.56 6.10
CA GLN A 12 -7.54 25.59 6.00
C GLN A 12 -7.05 26.18 7.33
N SER A 13 -6.69 25.30 8.27
CA SER A 13 -6.05 25.72 9.50
C SER A 13 -4.82 26.50 9.09
N THR A 14 -4.75 27.75 9.46
CA THR A 14 -3.53 28.53 9.25
C THR A 14 -2.40 27.89 10.06
N LEU A 15 -1.16 28.10 9.66
CA LEU A 15 0.00 27.59 10.42
C LEU A 15 -0.05 28.03 11.91
N ALA A 16 -0.73 29.14 12.20
CA ALA A 16 -0.96 29.65 13.55
C ALA A 16 -1.90 28.77 14.40
N ASP A 17 -2.75 27.95 13.75
CA ASP A 17 -3.74 27.11 14.44
C ASP A 17 -3.23 25.67 14.67
N LEU A 18 -1.96 25.36 14.31
CA LEU A 18 -1.39 24.04 14.57
C LEU A 18 -1.25 23.81 16.09
N PRO A 19 -1.71 22.66 16.59
CA PRO A 19 -1.48 22.29 18.00
C PRO A 19 0.02 22.29 18.31
N ALA A 20 0.39 22.66 19.55
CA ALA A 20 1.78 22.75 19.99
C ALA A 20 2.57 21.46 19.75
N TRP A 21 1.94 20.28 19.95
CA TRP A 21 2.55 18.98 19.70
C TRP A 21 2.92 18.76 18.22
N ALA A 22 2.25 19.40 17.28
CA ALA A 22 2.58 19.30 15.84
C ALA A 22 3.69 20.28 15.43
N ILE A 23 3.91 21.35 16.21
CA ILE A 23 4.92 22.41 15.95
C ILE A 23 6.24 22.09 16.60
N GLU A 24 6.21 21.57 17.84
CA GLU A 24 7.41 21.27 18.63
C GLU A 24 8.25 20.14 18.02
N GLY A 25 9.56 20.12 18.33
CA GLY A 25 10.53 19.14 17.85
C GLY A 25 10.37 17.73 18.47
N ASN A 26 9.13 17.25 18.62
CA ASN A 26 8.78 15.99 19.29
C ASN A 26 8.70 14.81 18.32
N LYS A 27 8.61 13.60 18.87
CA LYS A 27 8.20 12.37 18.18
C LYS A 27 6.77 12.09 18.59
N VAL A 28 5.85 12.38 17.71
CA VAL A 28 4.39 12.33 18.00
C VAL A 28 3.77 11.14 17.28
N PHE A 29 3.04 10.30 18.02
CA PHE A 29 2.15 9.29 17.47
C PHE A 29 0.72 9.84 17.42
N LEU A 30 0.23 10.10 16.21
CA LEU A 30 -1.09 10.65 15.94
C LEU A 30 -2.03 9.54 15.48
N HIS A 31 -3.08 9.26 16.23
CA HIS A 31 -4.02 8.22 15.88
C HIS A 31 -5.48 8.66 15.95
N GLY A 32 -6.36 7.91 15.32
CA GLY A 32 -7.80 8.13 15.29
C GLY A 32 -8.45 7.46 14.10
N PRO A 33 -9.78 7.42 14.03
CA PRO A 33 -10.52 6.83 12.92
C PRO A 33 -10.35 7.62 11.61
N ALA A 34 -10.87 7.08 10.51
CA ALA A 34 -10.89 7.77 9.23
C ALA A 34 -11.73 9.08 9.32
N GLY A 35 -11.34 10.11 8.54
CA GLY A 35 -12.10 11.37 8.46
C GLY A 35 -11.86 12.39 9.58
N VAL A 36 -10.94 12.14 10.53
CA VAL A 36 -10.60 13.07 11.62
C VAL A 36 -9.47 14.07 11.26
N GLY A 37 -9.03 14.11 10.00
CA GLY A 37 -8.05 15.09 9.52
C GLY A 37 -6.58 14.76 9.79
N LYS A 38 -6.20 13.50 10.08
CA LYS A 38 -4.82 13.10 10.37
C LYS A 38 -3.83 13.50 9.26
N THR A 39 -4.09 13.11 8.02
CA THR A 39 -3.26 13.46 6.86
C THR A 39 -3.24 14.98 6.62
N THR A 40 -4.35 15.69 6.87
CA THR A 40 -4.41 17.16 6.79
C THR A 40 -3.41 17.78 7.77
N LEU A 41 -3.32 17.25 8.99
CA LEU A 41 -2.32 17.68 9.98
C LEU A 41 -0.90 17.31 9.54
N GLY A 42 -0.70 16.15 8.89
CA GLY A 42 0.57 15.77 8.29
C GLY A 42 1.05 16.78 7.24
N VAL A 43 0.15 17.18 6.34
CA VAL A 43 0.40 18.23 5.34
C VAL A 43 0.67 19.59 5.98
N ALA A 44 -0.11 19.98 6.99
CA ALA A 44 0.12 21.21 7.73
C ALA A 44 1.49 21.20 8.44
N ARG A 45 1.89 20.05 9.03
CA ARG A 45 3.22 19.87 9.60
C ARG A 45 4.33 20.06 8.58
N LEU A 46 4.19 19.47 7.38
CA LEU A 46 5.13 19.62 6.28
C LEU A 46 5.30 21.11 5.89
N ARG A 47 4.19 21.81 5.69
CA ARG A 47 4.18 23.25 5.38
C ARG A 47 4.87 24.06 6.47
N HIS A 48 4.58 23.75 7.72
CA HIS A 48 5.21 24.42 8.87
C HIS A 48 6.73 24.22 8.87
N LEU A 49 7.22 22.97 8.70
CA LEU A 49 8.66 22.69 8.63
C LEU A 49 9.34 23.50 7.49
N LEU A 50 8.70 23.58 6.33
CA LEU A 50 9.22 24.34 5.19
C LEU A 50 9.22 25.86 5.40
N SER A 51 8.38 26.39 6.29
CA SER A 51 8.35 27.82 6.64
C SER A 51 9.35 28.20 7.73
N GLN A 52 9.89 27.24 8.48
CA GLN A 52 10.84 27.50 9.57
C GLN A 52 12.22 27.93 9.03
N ARG A 53 12.77 29.00 9.58
CA ARG A 53 14.16 29.40 9.29
C ARG A 53 15.13 28.35 9.84
N GLY A 54 16.05 27.88 9.00
CA GLY A 54 17.06 26.88 9.37
C GLY A 54 16.68 25.43 9.14
N VAL A 55 15.44 25.13 8.74
CA VAL A 55 15.05 23.81 8.27
C VAL A 55 15.31 23.70 6.77
N SER A 56 16.18 22.78 6.36
CA SER A 56 16.43 22.49 4.95
C SER A 56 15.38 21.47 4.45
N ALA A 57 14.73 21.77 3.34
CA ALA A 57 13.76 20.87 2.69
C ALA A 57 14.35 19.47 2.38
N ARG A 58 15.65 19.40 2.04
CA ARG A 58 16.35 18.13 1.79
C ARG A 58 16.45 17.23 3.01
N ARG A 59 16.25 17.78 4.20
CA ARG A 59 16.32 17.06 5.48
C ARG A 59 14.94 16.62 5.98
N ILE A 60 13.92 16.77 5.14
CA ILE A 60 12.55 16.32 5.43
C ILE A 60 12.24 15.09 4.60
N LEU A 61 11.81 14.03 5.28
CA LEU A 61 11.34 12.79 4.67
C LEU A 61 9.86 12.58 4.97
N VAL A 62 9.10 12.29 3.92
CA VAL A 62 7.72 11.80 4.03
C VAL A 62 7.68 10.37 3.54
N LEU A 63 7.22 9.45 4.40
CA LEU A 63 7.02 8.04 4.07
C LEU A 63 5.53 7.72 4.02
N THR A 64 5.14 6.99 2.99
CA THR A 64 3.79 6.43 2.85
C THR A 64 3.88 4.99 2.33
N PRO A 65 2.96 4.09 2.67
CA PRO A 65 2.99 2.69 2.22
C PRO A 65 2.88 2.55 0.69
N GLN A 66 2.20 3.50 0.05
CA GLN A 66 1.96 3.53 -1.40
C GLN A 66 2.12 4.94 -1.95
N ARG A 67 2.55 5.03 -3.22
CA ARG A 67 2.66 6.32 -3.92
C ARG A 67 1.34 7.08 -4.03
N SER A 68 0.21 6.37 -4.17
CA SER A 68 -1.11 7.00 -4.25
C SER A 68 -1.52 7.70 -2.95
N LEU A 69 -1.07 7.20 -1.79
CA LEU A 69 -1.34 7.82 -0.48
C LEU A 69 -0.48 9.07 -0.25
N ALA A 70 0.57 9.26 -1.04
CA ALA A 70 1.39 10.47 -0.98
C ALA A 70 0.78 11.68 -1.73
N ALA A 71 -0.32 11.50 -2.47
CA ALA A 71 -0.93 12.56 -3.27
C ALA A 71 -1.17 13.88 -2.50
N PRO A 72 -1.75 13.88 -1.27
CA PRO A 72 -1.96 15.11 -0.51
C PRO A 72 -0.67 15.89 -0.23
N TYR A 73 0.45 15.18 -0.04
CA TYR A 73 1.77 15.79 0.17
C TYR A 73 2.31 16.37 -1.13
N TRP A 74 2.19 15.65 -2.25
CA TRP A 74 2.61 16.15 -3.56
C TRP A 74 1.81 17.39 -3.99
N ASP A 75 0.50 17.38 -3.78
CA ASP A 75 -0.37 18.52 -4.08
C ASP A 75 0.03 19.75 -3.24
N ALA A 76 0.35 19.55 -1.98
CA ALA A 76 0.83 20.63 -1.12
C ALA A 76 2.19 21.20 -1.59
N LEU A 77 3.12 20.32 -2.00
CA LEU A 77 4.46 20.71 -2.48
C LEU A 77 4.43 21.37 -3.85
N ALA A 78 3.44 21.04 -4.69
CA ALA A 78 3.22 21.66 -6.00
C ALA A 78 2.65 23.08 -5.90
N ALA A 79 2.16 23.50 -4.73
CA ALA A 79 1.62 24.86 -4.54
C ALA A 79 2.67 25.93 -4.87
N PRO A 80 2.32 27.02 -5.59
CA PRO A 80 3.29 28.03 -6.06
C PRO A 80 4.19 28.62 -4.96
N ALA A 81 3.65 28.76 -3.75
CA ALA A 81 4.39 29.29 -2.59
C ALA A 81 5.52 28.36 -2.12
N LEU A 82 5.42 27.06 -2.39
CA LEU A 82 6.36 26.03 -1.93
C LEU A 82 7.15 25.38 -3.08
N ALA A 83 6.85 25.69 -4.34
CA ALA A 83 7.38 24.97 -5.51
C ALA A 83 8.93 24.86 -5.54
N ARG A 84 9.65 25.90 -5.12
CA ARG A 84 11.13 25.87 -5.08
C ARG A 84 11.70 25.02 -3.95
N SER A 85 11.14 25.09 -2.74
CA SER A 85 11.58 24.29 -1.59
C SER A 85 10.98 22.90 -1.60
N GLY A 86 9.73 22.76 -2.07
CA GLY A 86 9.01 21.52 -2.16
C GLY A 86 9.67 20.48 -3.04
N SER A 87 10.29 20.88 -4.16
CA SER A 87 11.03 19.98 -5.05
C SER A 87 12.24 19.28 -4.40
N GLN A 88 12.67 19.72 -3.22
CA GLN A 88 13.79 19.15 -2.49
C GLN A 88 13.37 18.20 -1.35
N VAL A 89 12.07 18.18 -1.01
CA VAL A 89 11.54 17.23 -0.01
C VAL A 89 11.51 15.83 -0.59
N THR A 90 11.95 14.86 0.19
CA THR A 90 11.86 13.44 -0.21
C THR A 90 10.51 12.89 0.23
N VAL A 91 9.68 12.46 -0.74
CA VAL A 91 8.40 11.78 -0.50
C VAL A 91 8.44 10.45 -1.21
N GLN A 92 8.40 9.34 -0.46
CA GLN A 92 8.55 8.00 -1.04
C GLN A 92 7.98 6.91 -0.13
N THR A 93 7.99 5.68 -0.63
CA THR A 93 7.71 4.47 0.16
C THR A 93 8.99 3.94 0.78
N VAL A 94 8.87 3.07 1.81
CA VAL A 94 10.05 2.37 2.36
C VAL A 94 10.76 1.54 1.29
N GLY A 95 10.00 0.92 0.36
CA GLY A 95 10.59 0.23 -0.80
C GLY A 95 11.37 1.15 -1.73
N GLY A 96 10.88 2.38 -1.94
CA GLY A 96 11.59 3.40 -2.73
C GLY A 96 12.88 3.87 -2.03
N LEU A 97 12.81 4.10 -0.71
CA LEU A 97 13.96 4.42 0.12
C LEU A 97 15.00 3.28 0.06
N ALA A 98 14.57 2.04 0.27
CA ALA A 98 15.45 0.87 0.21
C ALA A 98 16.20 0.79 -1.13
N ARG A 99 15.47 0.98 -2.25
CA ARG A 99 16.08 0.98 -3.58
C ARG A 99 17.17 2.04 -3.72
N SER A 100 16.85 3.29 -3.44
CA SER A 100 17.80 4.38 -3.60
C SER A 100 19.03 4.25 -2.70
N GLN A 101 18.86 3.70 -1.49
CA GLN A 101 19.96 3.51 -0.57
C GLN A 101 20.83 2.28 -0.92
N VAL A 102 20.22 1.19 -1.35
CA VAL A 102 20.96 0.01 -1.84
C VAL A 102 21.78 0.38 -3.09
N GLU A 103 21.20 1.13 -4.02
CA GLU A 103 21.91 1.63 -5.20
C GLU A 103 23.09 2.53 -4.83
N LEU A 104 22.86 3.49 -3.91
CA LEU A 104 23.88 4.45 -3.48
C LEU A 104 25.07 3.78 -2.76
N TYR A 105 24.77 2.83 -1.88
CA TYR A 105 25.79 2.17 -1.04
C TYR A 105 26.22 0.80 -1.58
N TRP A 106 25.86 0.47 -2.82
CA TRP A 106 26.16 -0.82 -3.42
C TRP A 106 27.60 -1.29 -3.25
N PRO A 107 28.63 -0.48 -3.54
CA PRO A 107 30.03 -0.91 -3.42
C PRO A 107 30.43 -1.33 -1.99
N LEU A 108 29.70 -0.88 -0.98
CA LEU A 108 30.00 -1.16 0.42
C LEU A 108 29.25 -2.38 0.96
N ILE A 109 28.18 -2.80 0.31
CA ILE A 109 27.26 -3.81 0.85
C ILE A 109 27.12 -5.05 -0.05
N ALA A 110 27.52 -4.96 -1.31
CA ALA A 110 27.27 -6.04 -2.28
C ALA A 110 27.96 -7.35 -1.91
N ALA A 111 29.22 -7.30 -1.47
CA ALA A 111 29.97 -8.48 -1.04
C ALA A 111 29.33 -9.12 0.20
N ASP A 112 28.99 -8.31 1.22
CA ASP A 112 28.37 -8.78 2.46
C ASP A 112 26.95 -9.32 2.23
N ALA A 113 26.26 -8.82 1.20
CA ALA A 113 24.97 -9.33 0.79
C ALA A 113 25.07 -10.67 0.02
N GLY A 114 26.27 -11.12 -0.34
CA GLY A 114 26.52 -12.39 -0.99
C GLY A 114 26.42 -12.36 -2.53
N PHE A 115 26.52 -11.19 -3.17
CA PHE A 115 26.53 -11.09 -4.63
C PHE A 115 27.85 -11.58 -5.22
N ALA A 116 27.77 -12.34 -6.32
CA ALA A 116 28.93 -12.95 -6.96
C ALA A 116 29.85 -11.92 -7.65
N HIS A 117 29.31 -10.78 -8.06
CA HIS A 117 30.02 -9.73 -8.79
C HIS A 117 29.84 -8.36 -8.11
N PRO A 118 30.35 -8.14 -6.88
CA PRO A 118 30.14 -6.91 -6.14
C PRO A 118 30.71 -5.65 -6.80
N ASP A 119 31.62 -5.82 -7.76
CA ASP A 119 32.22 -4.78 -8.61
C ASP A 119 31.30 -4.29 -9.73
N ARG A 120 30.20 -4.98 -10.01
CA ARG A 120 29.23 -4.61 -11.04
C ARG A 120 28.00 -3.97 -10.43
N GLU A 121 27.41 -3.04 -11.20
CA GLU A 121 26.15 -2.40 -10.80
C GLU A 121 25.01 -3.40 -10.67
N PRO A 122 24.09 -3.18 -9.70
CA PRO A 122 22.92 -4.04 -9.52
C PRO A 122 21.85 -3.75 -10.58
N VAL A 123 21.11 -4.77 -10.98
CA VAL A 123 19.95 -4.65 -11.86
C VAL A 123 18.68 -4.88 -11.06
N PHE A 124 17.89 -3.82 -10.88
CA PHE A 124 16.60 -3.92 -10.18
C PHE A 124 15.53 -4.45 -11.13
N LEU A 125 14.96 -5.59 -10.78
CA LEU A 125 13.91 -6.24 -11.55
C LEU A 125 12.54 -5.59 -11.31
N THR A 126 11.77 -5.43 -12.39
CA THR A 126 10.32 -5.23 -12.27
C THR A 126 9.64 -6.55 -11.91
N LEU A 127 8.34 -6.49 -11.56
CA LEU A 127 7.56 -7.70 -11.29
C LEU A 127 7.57 -8.64 -12.51
N GLU A 128 7.40 -8.10 -13.70
CA GLU A 128 7.35 -8.85 -14.96
C GLU A 128 8.68 -9.54 -15.27
N THR A 129 9.81 -8.84 -15.08
CA THR A 129 11.13 -9.43 -15.27
C THR A 129 11.45 -10.47 -14.21
N ALA A 130 11.04 -10.29 -12.96
CA ALA A 130 11.14 -11.29 -11.92
C ALA A 130 10.30 -12.55 -12.25
N GLN A 131 9.07 -12.36 -12.74
CA GLN A 131 8.22 -13.46 -13.22
C GLN A 131 8.85 -14.21 -14.40
N TYR A 132 9.46 -13.49 -15.33
CA TYR A 132 10.15 -14.10 -16.47
C TYR A 132 11.28 -15.03 -16.03
N TYR A 133 12.17 -14.57 -15.14
CA TYR A 133 13.25 -15.42 -14.63
C TYR A 133 12.74 -16.57 -13.75
N MET A 134 11.74 -16.33 -12.93
CA MET A 134 11.10 -17.36 -12.12
C MET A 134 10.44 -18.43 -13.01
N ALA A 135 9.86 -18.06 -14.15
CA ALA A 135 9.25 -19.00 -15.08
C ALA A 135 10.26 -20.05 -15.59
N GLY A 136 11.50 -19.62 -15.87
CA GLY A 136 12.57 -20.53 -16.27
C GLY A 136 12.93 -21.58 -15.21
N LEU A 137 12.77 -21.26 -13.93
CA LEU A 137 13.00 -22.17 -12.81
C LEU A 137 11.77 -23.07 -12.52
N VAL A 138 10.58 -22.53 -12.67
CA VAL A 138 9.32 -23.25 -12.40
C VAL A 138 9.00 -24.29 -13.48
N GLN A 139 9.29 -23.99 -14.74
CA GLN A 139 8.94 -24.85 -15.88
C GLN A 139 9.49 -26.27 -15.77
N PRO A 140 10.78 -26.53 -15.44
CA PRO A 140 11.30 -27.89 -15.27
C PRO A 140 10.63 -28.63 -14.11
N VAL A 141 10.27 -27.95 -13.03
CA VAL A 141 9.62 -28.55 -11.86
C VAL A 141 8.19 -28.99 -12.21
N ILE A 142 7.44 -28.17 -12.95
CA ILE A 142 6.12 -28.57 -13.47
C ILE A 142 6.25 -29.74 -14.44
N ALA A 143 7.20 -29.70 -15.34
CA ALA A 143 7.40 -30.78 -16.32
C ALA A 143 7.75 -32.15 -15.68
N SER A 144 8.29 -32.13 -14.45
CA SER A 144 8.54 -33.36 -13.66
C SER A 144 7.31 -33.83 -12.86
N GLY A 145 6.17 -33.14 -12.89
CA GLY A 145 4.95 -33.49 -12.16
C GLY A 145 4.96 -33.12 -10.67
N ARG A 146 6.00 -32.46 -10.16
CA ARG A 146 6.17 -32.18 -8.72
C ARG A 146 5.13 -31.23 -8.12
N LEU A 147 4.56 -30.33 -8.90
CA LEU A 147 3.57 -29.33 -8.45
C LEU A 147 2.13 -29.66 -8.83
N ASP A 148 1.87 -30.86 -9.38
CA ASP A 148 0.54 -31.25 -9.89
C ASP A 148 -0.53 -31.30 -8.81
N ALA A 149 -0.15 -31.64 -7.56
CA ALA A 149 -1.07 -31.76 -6.43
C ALA A 149 -1.84 -30.45 -6.08
N VAL A 150 -1.39 -29.28 -6.55
CA VAL A 150 -2.09 -28.01 -6.30
C VAL A 150 -3.07 -27.62 -7.40
N GLY A 151 -3.01 -28.23 -8.59
CA GLY A 151 -3.90 -27.92 -9.72
C GLY A 151 -3.88 -26.46 -10.16
N LEU A 152 -2.76 -25.75 -9.96
CA LEU A 152 -2.61 -24.34 -10.32
C LEU A 152 -1.94 -24.19 -11.69
N SER A 153 -2.33 -23.14 -12.41
CA SER A 153 -1.63 -22.76 -13.64
C SER A 153 -0.22 -22.23 -13.35
N GLN A 154 0.71 -22.41 -14.28
CA GLN A 154 2.09 -21.93 -14.16
C GLN A 154 2.18 -20.44 -13.75
N PRO A 155 1.43 -19.48 -14.35
CA PRO A 155 1.48 -18.08 -13.92
C PRO A 155 1.10 -17.89 -12.45
N ARG A 156 0.14 -18.68 -11.95
CA ARG A 156 -0.26 -18.63 -10.53
C ARG A 156 0.81 -19.18 -9.60
N ILE A 157 1.48 -20.26 -9.99
CA ILE A 157 2.61 -20.80 -9.20
C ILE A 157 3.73 -19.78 -9.12
N ILE A 158 4.12 -19.17 -10.25
CA ILE A 158 5.13 -18.11 -10.31
C ILE A 158 4.78 -16.96 -9.38
N SER A 159 3.55 -16.46 -9.49
CA SER A 159 3.07 -15.36 -8.63
C SER A 159 3.16 -15.73 -7.15
N GLN A 160 2.68 -16.91 -6.76
CA GLN A 160 2.68 -17.34 -5.36
C GLN A 160 4.09 -17.53 -4.79
N VAL A 161 5.04 -18.04 -5.57
CA VAL A 161 6.44 -18.18 -5.11
C VAL A 161 7.06 -16.78 -4.89
N LEU A 162 6.86 -15.83 -5.80
CA LEU A 162 7.32 -14.46 -5.64
C LEU A 162 6.62 -13.73 -4.49
N ASP A 163 5.31 -13.94 -4.31
CA ASP A 163 4.55 -13.35 -3.21
C ASP A 163 5.04 -13.86 -1.84
N ASN A 164 5.40 -15.14 -1.74
CA ASN A 164 6.01 -15.69 -0.53
C ASN A 164 7.39 -15.09 -0.24
N LEU A 165 8.22 -14.86 -1.27
CA LEU A 165 9.48 -14.14 -1.14
C LEU A 165 9.26 -12.71 -0.66
N ASN A 166 8.33 -11.98 -1.28
CA ASN A 166 7.99 -10.63 -0.90
C ASN A 166 7.49 -10.57 0.56
N LYS A 167 6.62 -11.50 0.93
CA LYS A 167 6.10 -11.59 2.30
C LYS A 167 7.21 -11.90 3.32
N ALA A 168 8.15 -12.79 2.98
CA ALA A 168 9.30 -13.07 3.83
C ALA A 168 10.14 -11.80 4.09
N ALA A 169 10.42 -11.03 3.04
CA ALA A 169 11.18 -9.80 3.12
C ALA A 169 10.46 -8.69 3.90
N LEU A 170 9.15 -8.50 3.66
CA LEU A 170 8.34 -7.44 4.27
C LEU A 170 8.00 -7.70 5.75
N VAL A 171 7.81 -8.99 6.11
CA VAL A 171 7.57 -9.40 7.50
C VAL A 171 8.88 -9.57 8.28
N GLY A 172 10.02 -9.74 7.57
CA GLY A 172 11.34 -9.79 8.19
C GLY A 172 11.81 -11.20 8.57
N PHE A 173 11.21 -12.29 8.06
CA PHE A 173 11.72 -13.64 8.29
C PHE A 173 12.63 -14.12 7.16
N ALA A 174 13.42 -15.17 7.40
CA ALA A 174 14.32 -15.71 6.39
C ALA A 174 13.53 -16.37 5.24
N HIS A 175 13.92 -16.12 3.99
CA HIS A 175 13.29 -16.78 2.85
C HIS A 175 13.41 -18.32 2.90
N THR A 176 14.41 -18.86 3.58
CA THR A 176 14.60 -20.30 3.85
C THR A 176 13.53 -20.89 4.78
N ASP A 177 12.70 -20.08 5.41
CA ASP A 177 11.65 -20.48 6.34
C ASP A 177 10.25 -20.54 5.69
N VAL A 178 10.14 -20.25 4.40
CA VAL A 178 8.85 -20.18 3.69
C VAL A 178 8.06 -21.47 3.83
N ALA A 179 8.65 -22.61 3.45
CA ALA A 179 7.98 -23.93 3.55
C ALA A 179 7.55 -24.25 4.97
N ARG A 180 8.43 -24.07 5.94
CA ARG A 180 8.14 -24.34 7.36
C ARG A 180 6.94 -23.54 7.87
N ARG A 181 6.82 -22.28 7.45
CA ARG A 181 5.70 -21.42 7.83
C ARG A 181 4.41 -21.83 7.14
N LEU A 182 4.46 -22.16 5.85
CA LEU A 182 3.31 -22.68 5.10
C LEU A 182 2.81 -24.00 5.68
N GLN A 183 3.73 -24.92 6.00
CA GLN A 183 3.40 -26.21 6.62
C GLN A 183 2.73 -26.03 7.98
N ARG A 184 3.20 -25.11 8.83
CA ARG A 184 2.59 -24.82 10.13
C ARG A 184 1.22 -24.18 10.02
N ALA A 185 0.97 -23.39 9.00
CA ALA A 185 -0.32 -22.76 8.76
C ALA A 185 -1.35 -23.72 8.13
N TRP A 186 -0.89 -24.84 7.55
CA TRP A 186 -1.74 -25.82 6.89
C TRP A 186 -2.27 -26.85 7.87
N GLN A 187 -3.58 -26.90 8.03
CA GLN A 187 -4.26 -27.81 8.98
C GLN A 187 -5.00 -28.98 8.30
N HIS A 188 -4.80 -29.18 6.98
CA HIS A 188 -5.53 -30.15 6.17
C HIS A 188 -4.58 -31.21 5.57
N ASP A 189 -4.97 -31.82 4.46
CA ASP A 189 -4.35 -32.94 3.79
C ASP A 189 -2.81 -32.84 3.67
N SER A 190 -2.12 -33.94 3.99
CA SER A 190 -0.66 -34.09 3.92
C SER A 190 -0.09 -33.99 2.51
N ASN A 191 -0.93 -34.22 1.48
CA ASN A 191 -0.47 -34.18 0.06
C ASN A 191 0.07 -32.83 -0.38
N ARG A 192 -0.23 -31.73 0.34
CA ARG A 192 0.33 -30.40 0.06
C ARG A 192 1.66 -30.12 0.74
N LEU A 193 2.09 -30.95 1.67
CA LEU A 193 3.36 -30.69 2.38
C LEU A 193 4.57 -30.77 1.46
N THR A 194 4.57 -31.72 0.52
CA THR A 194 5.63 -31.86 -0.50
C THR A 194 5.68 -30.66 -1.44
N VAL A 195 4.53 -30.09 -1.79
CA VAL A 195 4.46 -28.90 -2.63
C VAL A 195 5.11 -27.68 -1.96
N TYR A 196 5.03 -27.58 -0.63
CA TYR A 196 5.70 -26.49 0.10
C TYR A 196 7.22 -26.65 0.11
N GLU A 197 7.73 -27.90 0.09
CA GLU A 197 9.15 -28.19 -0.07
C GLU A 197 9.62 -27.83 -1.48
N ASP A 198 8.86 -28.19 -2.51
CA ASP A 198 9.13 -27.79 -3.89
C ASP A 198 9.13 -26.26 -4.06
N ALA A 199 8.19 -25.58 -3.42
CA ALA A 199 8.15 -24.12 -3.40
C ALA A 199 9.39 -23.52 -2.71
N GLN A 200 9.89 -24.16 -1.63
CA GLN A 200 11.12 -23.72 -0.96
C GLN A 200 12.35 -23.90 -1.85
N GLU A 201 12.43 -24.99 -2.59
CA GLU A 201 13.52 -25.20 -3.55
C GLU A 201 13.52 -24.10 -4.63
N LEU A 202 12.34 -23.76 -5.17
CA LEU A 202 12.19 -22.67 -6.14
C LEU A 202 12.58 -21.31 -5.54
N VAL A 203 12.16 -21.02 -4.31
CA VAL A 203 12.57 -19.84 -3.56
C VAL A 203 14.08 -19.75 -3.43
N ASN A 204 14.74 -20.84 -3.02
CA ASN A 204 16.19 -20.88 -2.85
C ASN A 204 16.93 -20.77 -4.20
N ALA A 205 16.46 -21.47 -5.22
CA ALA A 205 17.03 -21.42 -6.56
C ALA A 205 16.96 -20.01 -7.17
N PHE A 206 15.80 -19.34 -7.03
CA PHE A 206 15.64 -17.97 -7.51
C PHE A 206 16.54 -16.98 -6.76
N ARG A 207 16.66 -17.14 -5.44
CA ARG A 207 17.56 -16.33 -4.63
C ARG A 207 19.02 -16.48 -5.06
N THR A 208 19.47 -17.73 -5.24
CA THR A 208 20.82 -18.04 -5.74
C THR A 208 21.05 -17.46 -7.14
N PHE A 209 20.06 -17.59 -8.03
CA PHE A 209 20.12 -17.03 -9.38
C PHE A 209 20.28 -15.50 -9.34
N CYS A 210 19.48 -14.81 -8.51
CA CYS A 210 19.56 -13.37 -8.37
C CYS A 210 20.92 -12.90 -7.83
N LEU A 211 21.46 -13.55 -6.80
CA LEU A 211 22.76 -13.22 -6.22
C LEU A 211 23.90 -13.46 -7.20
N HIS A 212 23.82 -14.53 -7.99
CA HIS A 212 24.87 -14.85 -8.99
C HIS A 212 24.90 -13.85 -10.15
N ASN A 213 23.75 -13.30 -10.53
CA ASN A 213 23.61 -12.41 -11.70
C ASN A 213 23.46 -10.93 -11.34
N ASN A 214 23.70 -10.51 -10.11
CA ASN A 214 23.51 -9.14 -9.62
C ASN A 214 22.10 -8.59 -9.86
N LEU A 215 21.08 -9.45 -9.76
CA LEU A 215 19.68 -9.09 -9.94
C LEU A 215 19.03 -8.86 -8.58
N LEU A 216 18.28 -7.79 -8.44
CA LEU A 216 17.49 -7.52 -7.25
C LEU A 216 16.00 -7.46 -7.61
N ASP A 217 15.28 -8.53 -7.28
CA ASP A 217 13.83 -8.45 -7.18
C ASP A 217 13.42 -7.63 -5.95
N PHE A 218 12.16 -7.28 -5.84
CA PHE A 218 11.67 -6.46 -4.73
C PHE A 218 12.00 -7.08 -3.35
N SER A 219 11.87 -8.39 -3.21
CA SER A 219 12.14 -9.07 -1.95
C SER A 219 13.62 -9.02 -1.55
N LEU A 220 14.53 -9.24 -2.50
CA LEU A 220 15.98 -9.18 -2.25
C LEU A 220 16.42 -7.74 -1.97
N GLN A 221 15.86 -6.76 -2.65
CA GLN A 221 16.09 -5.33 -2.39
C GLN A 221 15.75 -4.98 -0.93
N ILE A 222 14.58 -5.36 -0.44
CA ILE A 222 14.17 -5.13 0.96
C ILE A 222 15.07 -5.89 1.94
N GLN A 223 15.42 -7.14 1.62
CA GLN A 223 16.30 -7.95 2.45
C GLN A 223 17.72 -7.35 2.55
N VAL A 224 18.32 -6.93 1.42
CA VAL A 224 19.64 -6.28 1.40
C VAL A 224 19.61 -4.98 2.19
N PHE A 225 18.58 -4.17 2.01
CA PHE A 225 18.41 -2.94 2.78
C PHE A 225 18.33 -3.22 4.28
N SER A 226 17.41 -4.08 4.70
CA SER A 226 17.11 -4.28 6.12
C SER A 226 18.18 -5.09 6.87
N ARG A 227 18.81 -6.08 6.20
CA ARG A 227 19.74 -7.00 6.87
C ARG A 227 21.20 -6.72 6.62
N THR A 228 21.55 -6.09 5.50
CA THR A 228 22.96 -5.80 5.17
C THR A 228 23.26 -4.33 5.32
N LEU A 229 22.51 -3.44 4.65
CA LEU A 229 22.77 -2.00 4.72
C LEU A 229 22.56 -1.44 6.13
N LEU A 230 21.43 -1.74 6.77
CA LEU A 230 21.15 -1.26 8.13
C LEU A 230 22.02 -1.94 9.20
N ALA A 231 22.60 -3.10 8.92
CA ALA A 231 23.59 -3.73 9.79
C ALA A 231 24.99 -3.11 9.65
N ASN A 232 25.29 -2.46 8.53
CA ASN A 232 26.52 -1.72 8.33
C ASN A 232 26.40 -0.36 9.04
N ASP A 233 27.17 -0.19 10.12
CA ASP A 233 27.10 1.00 10.98
C ASP A 233 27.36 2.31 10.24
N TRP A 234 28.27 2.31 9.27
CA TRP A 234 28.56 3.49 8.49
C TRP A 234 27.40 3.87 7.59
N CYS A 235 26.89 2.92 6.78
CA CYS A 235 25.77 3.13 5.88
C CYS A 235 24.51 3.59 6.65
N ARG A 236 24.20 2.90 7.75
CA ARG A 236 23.07 3.27 8.63
C ARG A 236 23.22 4.69 9.17
N THR A 237 24.40 5.03 9.68
CA THR A 237 24.67 6.37 10.22
C THR A 237 24.52 7.45 9.15
N GLN A 238 25.01 7.23 7.93
CA GLN A 238 24.87 8.19 6.84
C GLN A 238 23.40 8.35 6.44
N LEU A 239 22.65 7.25 6.32
CA LEU A 239 21.22 7.32 6.05
C LEU A 239 20.48 8.12 7.13
N PHE A 240 20.70 7.79 8.40
CA PHE A 240 19.98 8.42 9.51
C PHE A 240 20.33 9.91 9.65
N ARG A 241 21.56 10.30 9.34
CA ARG A 241 21.97 11.69 9.29
C ARG A 241 21.46 12.46 8.08
N SER A 242 20.92 11.79 7.07
CA SER A 242 20.43 12.46 5.86
C SER A 242 19.13 13.26 6.10
N TYR A 243 18.37 12.88 7.13
CA TYR A 243 17.09 13.51 7.44
C TYR A 243 16.99 13.88 8.91
N ASP A 244 16.46 15.07 9.19
CA ASP A 244 16.21 15.58 10.53
C ASP A 244 14.74 15.42 10.96
N HIS A 245 13.84 15.45 9.98
CA HIS A 245 12.40 15.47 10.20
C HIS A 245 11.70 14.40 9.37
N LEU A 246 10.83 13.63 10.04
CA LEU A 246 10.06 12.55 9.43
C LEU A 246 8.57 12.81 9.58
N ILE A 247 7.82 12.55 8.51
CA ILE A 247 6.38 12.34 8.53
C ILE A 247 6.14 10.97 7.93
N ALA A 248 5.56 10.04 8.71
CA ALA A 248 5.17 8.72 8.24
C ALA A 248 3.65 8.57 8.37
N ASP A 249 2.96 8.44 7.26
CA ASP A 249 1.50 8.43 7.19
C ASP A 249 0.96 7.07 6.76
N ASN A 250 -0.21 6.69 7.26
CA ASN A 250 -0.86 5.40 7.05
C ASN A 250 -0.01 4.20 7.53
N LEU A 251 0.52 4.28 8.73
CA LEU A 251 1.38 3.24 9.30
C LEU A 251 0.70 1.87 9.38
N GLU A 252 -0.61 1.83 9.58
CA GLU A 252 -1.42 0.59 9.63
C GLU A 252 -1.40 -0.19 8.32
N GLU A 253 -1.06 0.47 7.21
CA GLU A 253 -0.95 -0.12 5.88
C GLU A 253 0.50 -0.50 5.53
N ASP A 254 1.45 -0.25 6.42
CA ASP A 254 2.85 -0.57 6.21
C ASP A 254 3.24 -1.89 6.90
N THR A 255 4.48 -2.32 6.73
CA THR A 255 4.95 -3.66 7.03
C THR A 255 5.83 -3.69 8.29
N PRO A 256 5.99 -4.85 8.96
CA PRO A 256 6.86 -4.97 10.13
C PRO A 256 8.29 -4.45 9.89
N VAL A 257 8.88 -4.73 8.72
CA VAL A 257 10.24 -4.22 8.39
C VAL A 257 10.28 -2.70 8.29
N ALA A 258 9.22 -2.07 7.81
CA ALA A 258 9.10 -0.61 7.81
C ALA A 258 8.99 -0.06 9.24
N HIS A 259 8.20 -0.71 10.09
CA HIS A 259 8.06 -0.32 11.50
C HIS A 259 9.37 -0.51 12.28
N ASP A 260 10.11 -1.58 12.02
CA ASP A 260 11.42 -1.82 12.64
C ASP A 260 12.46 -0.76 12.22
N LEU A 261 12.44 -0.34 10.95
CA LEU A 261 13.23 0.79 10.47
C LEU A 261 12.89 2.07 11.25
N LEU A 262 11.61 2.37 11.43
CA LEU A 262 11.16 3.55 12.15
C LEU A 262 11.59 3.50 13.64
N LYS A 263 11.41 2.35 14.30
CA LYS A 263 11.89 2.15 15.70
C LYS A 263 13.37 2.42 15.83
N LEU A 264 14.15 1.92 14.88
CA LEU A 264 15.61 2.10 14.90
C LEU A 264 16.02 3.55 14.63
N TRP A 265 15.27 4.28 13.82
CA TRP A 265 15.63 5.62 13.36
C TRP A 265 15.12 6.75 14.24
N LEU A 266 13.98 6.59 14.90
CA LEU A 266 13.33 7.63 15.71
C LEU A 266 14.27 8.33 16.71
N PRO A 267 15.22 7.65 17.39
CA PRO A 267 16.13 8.32 18.33
C PRO A 267 17.00 9.41 17.67
N ASP A 268 17.40 9.23 16.42
CA ASP A 268 18.32 10.13 15.70
C ASP A 268 17.60 11.33 15.05
N LEU A 269 16.28 11.29 14.92
CA LEU A 269 15.49 12.35 14.31
C LEU A 269 15.28 13.54 15.28
N LYS A 270 15.32 14.76 14.76
CA LYS A 270 14.95 15.97 15.52
C LYS A 270 13.45 16.01 15.80
N SER A 271 12.63 15.61 14.85
CA SER A 271 11.19 15.46 15.05
C SER A 271 10.60 14.38 14.13
N ALA A 272 9.54 13.75 14.60
CA ALA A 272 8.77 12.78 13.80
C ALA A 272 7.27 12.91 14.07
N LEU A 273 6.48 12.80 13.01
CA LEU A 273 5.02 12.66 13.09
C LEU A 273 4.65 11.31 12.48
N LEU A 274 4.22 10.39 13.32
CA LEU A 274 3.77 9.06 12.98
C LEU A 274 2.26 9.03 12.98
N ILE A 275 1.63 8.79 11.83
CA ILE A 275 0.19 8.86 11.65
C ILE A 275 -0.37 7.46 11.45
N TYR A 276 -1.35 7.10 12.28
CA TYR A 276 -1.97 5.80 12.34
C TYR A 276 -3.49 5.88 12.25
N ASP A 277 -4.11 5.11 11.37
CA ASP A 277 -5.55 4.96 11.31
C ASP A 277 -6.00 3.77 12.16
N ALA A 278 -6.75 4.06 13.22
CA ALA A 278 -7.10 3.06 14.23
C ALA A 278 -8.06 1.96 13.73
N GLU A 279 -8.77 2.21 12.63
CA GLU A 279 -9.82 1.32 12.10
C GLU A 279 -9.51 0.81 10.69
N ALA A 280 -8.28 1.06 10.19
CA ALA A 280 -7.82 0.62 8.89
C ALA A 280 -6.84 -0.57 9.00
N GLY A 281 -6.11 -0.86 7.92
CA GLY A 281 -5.20 -2.01 7.85
C GLY A 281 -5.70 -3.05 6.84
N TYR A 282 -6.19 -2.61 5.69
CA TYR A 282 -6.77 -3.49 4.66
C TYR A 282 -5.72 -4.28 3.89
N ARG A 283 -4.44 -3.91 3.97
CA ARG A 283 -3.34 -4.54 3.22
C ARG A 283 -2.64 -5.68 3.94
N VAL A 284 -3.26 -6.27 4.97
CA VAL A 284 -2.70 -7.42 5.71
C VAL A 284 -2.31 -8.58 4.75
N PHE A 285 -3.07 -8.79 3.67
CA PHE A 285 -2.75 -9.78 2.65
C PHE A 285 -1.45 -9.47 1.88
N LEU A 286 -1.01 -8.21 1.83
CA LEU A 286 0.27 -7.76 1.28
C LEU A 286 1.38 -7.62 2.32
N GLY A 287 1.12 -7.98 3.58
CA GLY A 287 2.10 -7.96 4.65
C GLY A 287 2.01 -6.74 5.57
N ALA A 288 0.98 -5.90 5.45
CA ALA A 288 0.71 -4.84 6.42
C ALA A 288 0.44 -5.44 7.81
N ASP A 289 0.88 -4.74 8.86
CA ASP A 289 0.71 -5.18 10.24
C ASP A 289 0.32 -4.01 11.14
N PRO A 290 -0.99 -3.78 11.33
CA PRO A 290 -1.49 -2.73 12.21
C PRO A 290 -1.00 -2.86 13.66
N ASP A 291 -0.79 -4.09 14.16
CA ASP A 291 -0.36 -4.32 15.54
C ASP A 291 1.09 -3.86 15.75
N SER A 292 1.98 -4.18 14.80
CA SER A 292 3.36 -3.68 14.87
C SER A 292 3.44 -2.17 14.68
N ALA A 293 2.55 -1.57 13.87
CA ALA A 293 2.43 -0.13 13.72
C ALA A 293 2.03 0.54 15.05
N GLN A 294 1.02 0.00 15.73
CA GLN A 294 0.56 0.54 17.01
C GLN A 294 1.65 0.51 18.10
N GLN A 295 2.54 -0.48 18.08
CA GLN A 295 3.68 -0.54 19.01
C GLN A 295 4.64 0.65 18.89
N LEU A 296 4.64 1.38 17.76
CA LEU A 296 5.44 2.59 17.58
C LEU A 296 5.03 3.71 18.55
N GLN A 297 3.80 3.68 19.06
CA GLN A 297 3.36 4.62 20.10
C GLN A 297 4.26 4.62 21.32
N ALA A 298 4.76 3.43 21.73
CA ALA A 298 5.59 3.28 22.93
C ALA A 298 7.00 3.93 22.81
N VAL A 299 7.46 4.16 21.57
CA VAL A 299 8.77 4.79 21.31
C VAL A 299 8.67 6.28 20.92
N CYS A 300 7.45 6.81 20.89
CA CYS A 300 7.20 8.23 20.69
C CYS A 300 7.20 8.99 22.03
N THR A 301 7.51 10.29 21.98
CA THR A 301 7.49 11.16 23.17
C THR A 301 6.08 11.56 23.58
N GLN A 302 5.13 11.52 22.61
CA GLN A 302 3.75 11.90 22.83
C GLN A 302 2.83 11.07 21.94
N ALA A 303 1.68 10.67 22.49
CA ALA A 303 0.58 10.10 21.72
C ALA A 303 -0.63 11.06 21.75
N VAL A 304 -1.24 11.25 20.59
CA VAL A 304 -2.39 12.14 20.43
C VAL A 304 -3.52 11.40 19.72
N ALA A 305 -4.68 11.34 20.36
CA ALA A 305 -5.89 10.78 19.79
C ALA A 305 -6.77 11.87 19.19
N LEU A 306 -7.17 11.72 17.92
CA LEU A 306 -8.17 12.57 17.29
C LEU A 306 -9.50 11.82 17.22
N THR A 307 -10.57 12.47 17.67
CA THR A 307 -11.91 11.87 17.77
C THR A 307 -12.98 12.65 16.99
N THR A 308 -12.72 13.92 16.65
CA THR A 308 -13.69 14.77 15.96
C THR A 308 -13.67 14.47 14.46
N HIS A 309 -14.76 13.97 13.92
CA HIS A 309 -14.94 13.75 12.50
C HIS A 309 -15.26 15.06 11.75
N TYR A 310 -14.62 15.21 10.57
CA TYR A 310 -14.85 16.37 9.68
C TYR A 310 -15.48 15.98 8.34
N VAL A 311 -15.49 14.68 8.01
CA VAL A 311 -15.93 14.18 6.71
C VAL A 311 -17.16 13.31 6.83
N SER A 312 -17.22 12.45 7.84
CA SER A 312 -18.31 11.49 8.02
C SER A 312 -19.45 12.12 8.82
N SER A 313 -20.69 11.98 8.33
CA SER A 313 -21.90 12.32 9.06
C SER A 313 -22.16 11.35 10.24
N ASP A 314 -23.01 11.74 11.18
CA ASP A 314 -23.30 10.94 12.39
C ASP A 314 -23.90 9.56 12.06
N ASP A 315 -24.70 9.47 11.01
CA ASP A 315 -25.30 8.22 10.55
C ASP A 315 -24.25 7.26 9.94
N VAL A 316 -23.30 7.78 9.17
CA VAL A 316 -22.15 6.99 8.63
C VAL A 316 -21.25 6.52 9.78
N GLN A 317 -20.98 7.36 10.78
CA GLN A 317 -20.21 6.98 11.96
C GLN A 317 -20.93 5.89 12.76
N ALA A 318 -22.24 6.04 12.96
CA ALA A 318 -23.06 5.02 13.64
C ALA A 318 -23.07 3.69 12.88
N LEU A 319 -23.13 3.72 11.53
CA LEU A 319 -23.02 2.52 10.69
C LEU A 319 -21.64 1.86 10.82
N ALA A 320 -20.58 2.65 10.73
CA ALA A 320 -19.21 2.15 10.86
C ALA A 320 -19.00 1.45 12.20
N LEU A 321 -19.44 2.09 13.30
CA LEU A 321 -19.36 1.52 14.63
C LEU A 321 -20.17 0.21 14.77
N ALA A 322 -21.39 0.17 14.21
CA ALA A 322 -22.23 -1.03 14.22
C ALA A 322 -21.58 -2.18 13.45
N LEU A 323 -21.00 -1.91 12.26
CA LEU A 323 -20.30 -2.91 11.47
C LEU A 323 -19.02 -3.40 12.15
N THR A 324 -18.22 -2.50 12.72
CA THR A 324 -17.01 -2.87 13.47
C THR A 324 -17.32 -3.81 14.62
N ARG A 325 -18.38 -3.52 15.41
CA ARG A 325 -18.81 -4.38 16.51
C ARG A 325 -19.26 -5.78 16.06
N GLN A 326 -19.89 -5.87 14.90
CA GLN A 326 -20.41 -7.14 14.37
C GLN A 326 -19.33 -7.97 13.65
N LEU A 327 -18.39 -7.33 12.98
CA LEU A 327 -17.37 -7.99 12.15
C LEU A 327 -16.06 -8.23 12.89
N SER A 328 -15.79 -7.46 13.96
CA SER A 328 -14.56 -7.62 14.74
C SER A 328 -14.57 -8.94 15.51
N THR A 329 -13.57 -9.77 15.26
CA THR A 329 -13.29 -10.99 16.06
C THR A 329 -12.41 -10.68 17.27
N ARG A 330 -11.91 -9.46 17.41
CA ARG A 330 -11.13 -9.01 18.57
C ARG A 330 -12.10 -8.64 19.69
N PRO A 331 -11.78 -8.99 20.96
CA PRO A 331 -12.48 -8.38 22.08
C PRO A 331 -12.32 -6.86 21.94
N ALA A 332 -13.44 -6.15 22.08
CA ALA A 332 -13.41 -4.68 22.06
C ALA A 332 -12.35 -4.20 23.04
N PRO A 333 -11.46 -3.25 22.68
CA PRO A 333 -10.66 -2.57 23.68
C PRO A 333 -11.60 -2.04 24.76
N GLU A 334 -11.15 -2.04 26.03
CA GLU A 334 -11.96 -1.53 27.13
C GLU A 334 -12.60 -0.22 26.72
N PRO A 335 -13.90 -0.02 26.98
CA PRO A 335 -14.61 1.11 26.45
C PRO A 335 -13.94 2.40 26.92
N ALA A 336 -13.42 3.16 25.96
CA ALA A 336 -13.32 4.61 26.17
C ALA A 336 -14.70 5.10 26.64
N PRO A 337 -14.79 6.05 27.59
CA PRO A 337 -16.05 6.46 28.21
C PRO A 337 -17.09 6.68 27.11
N ASP A 338 -18.19 5.92 27.22
CA ASP A 338 -19.21 5.69 26.22
C ASP A 338 -19.43 6.86 25.22
N PRO A 339 -19.15 6.68 23.93
CA PRO A 339 -19.97 7.39 22.97
C PRO A 339 -21.39 6.85 23.11
N ALA A 340 -22.35 7.73 23.28
CA ALA A 340 -23.76 7.41 23.46
C ALA A 340 -24.16 6.25 22.50
N PRO A 341 -24.94 5.25 22.95
CA PRO A 341 -25.24 4.07 22.13
C PRO A 341 -25.82 4.56 20.81
N ALA A 342 -25.14 4.22 19.70
CA ALA A 342 -25.62 4.58 18.37
C ALA A 342 -27.05 4.06 18.25
N THR A 343 -28.02 4.96 18.19
CA THR A 343 -29.42 4.62 18.06
C THR A 343 -29.56 3.84 16.74
N PRO A 344 -30.07 2.59 16.73
CA PRO A 344 -30.14 1.80 15.51
C PRO A 344 -30.80 2.50 14.31
N GLY A 345 -31.69 3.44 14.58
CA GLY A 345 -32.34 4.27 13.56
C GLY A 345 -31.40 5.26 12.85
N VAL A 346 -30.34 5.74 13.52
CA VAL A 346 -29.37 6.66 12.93
C VAL A 346 -28.50 5.94 11.91
N ALA A 347 -27.95 4.78 12.26
CA ALA A 347 -27.13 3.98 11.34
C ALA A 347 -27.90 3.55 10.08
N ARG A 348 -29.21 3.30 10.18
CA ARG A 348 -30.07 2.90 9.05
C ARG A 348 -30.20 3.99 7.99
N ALA A 349 -30.09 5.25 8.36
CA ALA A 349 -30.15 6.38 7.44
C ALA A 349 -28.95 6.46 6.50
N ALA A 350 -27.81 5.85 6.89
CA ALA A 350 -26.56 5.90 6.12
C ALA A 350 -26.51 4.96 4.91
N PHE A 351 -27.44 4.01 4.78
CA PHE A 351 -27.39 3.02 3.71
C PHE A 351 -28.77 2.56 3.25
N ASP A 352 -28.83 2.09 2.02
CA ASP A 352 -29.97 1.37 1.48
C ASP A 352 -29.53 -0.01 0.92
N VAL A 353 -30.47 -0.96 0.89
CA VAL A 353 -30.22 -2.32 0.40
C VAL A 353 -31.22 -2.68 -0.69
N ALA A 354 -30.69 -2.95 -1.86
CA ALA A 354 -31.51 -3.39 -2.99
C ALA A 354 -31.10 -4.80 -3.43
N LEU A 355 -32.02 -5.74 -3.31
CA LEU A 355 -31.87 -7.08 -3.84
C LEU A 355 -32.66 -7.20 -5.14
N ARG A 356 -31.99 -7.72 -6.19
CA ARG A 356 -32.60 -7.94 -7.50
C ARG A 356 -32.45 -9.42 -7.85
N ARG A 357 -33.42 -9.95 -8.58
CA ARG A 357 -33.44 -11.37 -8.97
C ARG A 357 -32.35 -11.67 -10.01
N PHE A 358 -32.17 -10.74 -10.96
CA PHE A 358 -31.23 -10.92 -12.05
C PHE A 358 -30.13 -9.86 -12.04
N TYR A 359 -28.94 -10.26 -12.45
CA TYR A 359 -27.77 -9.38 -12.50
C TYR A 359 -27.98 -8.11 -13.36
N PRO A 360 -28.60 -8.17 -14.56
CA PRO A 360 -28.90 -6.96 -15.33
C PRO A 360 -29.78 -5.97 -14.57
N GLU A 361 -30.81 -6.44 -13.86
CA GLU A 361 -31.71 -5.60 -13.05
C GLU A 361 -30.95 -4.87 -11.92
N MET A 362 -29.94 -5.53 -11.35
CA MET A 362 -29.08 -4.90 -10.35
C MET A 362 -28.26 -3.75 -10.98
N LEU A 363 -27.73 -3.97 -12.20
CA LEU A 363 -26.98 -2.94 -12.91
C LEU A 363 -27.87 -1.76 -13.33
N ASP A 364 -29.10 -2.05 -13.78
CA ASP A 364 -30.07 -1.02 -14.14
C ASP A 364 -30.46 -0.19 -12.91
N TRP A 365 -30.80 -0.85 -11.80
CA TRP A 365 -31.06 -0.17 -10.52
C TRP A 365 -29.88 0.69 -10.06
N THR A 366 -28.66 0.17 -10.16
CA THR A 366 -27.45 0.93 -9.79
C THR A 366 -27.30 2.19 -10.65
N ALA A 367 -27.49 2.05 -11.97
CA ALA A 367 -27.39 3.19 -12.88
C ALA A 367 -28.51 4.22 -12.68
N ASP A 368 -29.74 3.76 -12.38
CA ASP A 368 -30.88 4.63 -12.07
C ASP A 368 -30.65 5.41 -10.76
N THR A 369 -30.15 4.72 -9.73
CA THR A 369 -29.83 5.34 -8.43
C THR A 369 -28.74 6.41 -8.59
N ILE A 370 -27.68 6.12 -9.34
CA ILE A 370 -26.60 7.10 -9.59
C ILE A 370 -27.13 8.29 -10.39
N ALA A 371 -27.96 8.06 -11.40
CA ALA A 371 -28.57 9.14 -12.18
C ALA A 371 -29.46 10.03 -11.31
N HIS A 372 -30.25 9.44 -10.39
CA HIS A 372 -31.06 10.18 -9.42
C HIS A 372 -30.20 11.04 -8.50
N LEU A 373 -29.17 10.46 -7.86
CA LEU A 373 -28.24 11.19 -7.00
C LEU A 373 -27.60 12.39 -7.73
N LEU A 374 -27.19 12.20 -8.99
CA LEU A 374 -26.53 13.25 -9.77
C LEU A 374 -27.51 14.35 -10.24
N HIS A 375 -28.68 13.97 -10.75
CA HIS A 375 -29.58 14.90 -11.43
C HIS A 375 -30.62 15.52 -10.49
N GLU A 376 -31.14 14.75 -9.55
CA GLU A 376 -32.18 15.16 -8.60
C GLU A 376 -31.56 15.70 -7.30
N ASP A 377 -30.71 14.90 -6.65
CA ASP A 377 -30.08 15.24 -5.36
C ASP A 377 -28.86 16.16 -5.53
N ARG A 378 -28.40 16.40 -6.78
CA ARG A 378 -27.26 17.28 -7.09
C ARG A 378 -25.94 16.87 -6.45
N VAL A 379 -25.77 15.58 -6.15
CA VAL A 379 -24.50 15.05 -5.65
C VAL A 379 -23.44 15.17 -6.76
N PRO A 380 -22.28 15.78 -6.49
CA PRO A 380 -21.20 15.87 -7.49
C PRO A 380 -20.76 14.49 -7.97
N ALA A 381 -20.58 14.30 -9.27
CA ALA A 381 -20.16 13.02 -9.84
C ALA A 381 -18.84 12.49 -9.26
N ALA A 382 -17.94 13.38 -8.82
CA ALA A 382 -16.67 13.03 -8.18
C ALA A 382 -16.83 12.44 -6.76
N GLU A 383 -17.99 12.59 -6.16
CA GLU A 383 -18.30 12.06 -4.82
C GLU A 383 -19.04 10.72 -4.88
N ILE A 384 -19.35 10.23 -6.08
CA ILE A 384 -20.04 8.94 -6.29
C ILE A 384 -19.02 7.89 -6.72
N ALA A 385 -18.90 6.80 -5.95
CA ALA A 385 -18.05 5.67 -6.28
C ALA A 385 -18.83 4.35 -6.31
N VAL A 386 -18.57 3.53 -7.33
CA VAL A 386 -19.10 2.17 -7.42
C VAL A 386 -17.98 1.18 -7.10
N LEU A 387 -18.18 0.37 -6.08
CA LEU A 387 -17.24 -0.66 -5.67
C LEU A 387 -17.80 -2.04 -6.02
N ALA A 388 -16.96 -2.91 -6.55
CA ALA A 388 -17.28 -4.31 -6.78
C ALA A 388 -16.09 -5.18 -6.35
N PRO A 389 -16.33 -6.40 -5.82
CA PRO A 389 -15.26 -7.33 -5.44
C PRO A 389 -14.30 -7.64 -6.58
N PHE A 390 -14.83 -7.71 -7.80
CA PHE A 390 -14.07 -7.87 -9.03
C PHE A 390 -14.75 -7.14 -10.18
N VAL A 391 -14.03 -6.23 -10.82
CA VAL A 391 -14.51 -5.48 -11.98
C VAL A 391 -14.09 -6.19 -13.25
N SER A 392 -14.91 -7.13 -13.74
CA SER A 392 -14.71 -7.77 -15.04
C SER A 392 -14.94 -6.77 -16.18
N ASP A 393 -14.39 -7.07 -17.36
CA ASP A 393 -14.67 -6.27 -18.58
C ASP A 393 -16.16 -6.20 -18.90
N SER A 394 -16.87 -7.31 -18.70
CA SER A 394 -18.32 -7.38 -18.89
C SER A 394 -19.06 -6.46 -17.92
N LEU A 395 -18.74 -6.50 -16.63
CA LEU A 395 -19.34 -5.60 -15.63
C LEU A 395 -19.05 -4.15 -15.97
N ARG A 396 -17.79 -3.84 -16.24
CA ARG A 396 -17.37 -2.48 -16.60
C ARG A 396 -18.11 -1.96 -17.80
N PHE A 397 -18.11 -2.71 -18.90
CA PHE A 397 -18.80 -2.32 -20.13
C PHE A 397 -20.29 -2.12 -19.87
N SER A 398 -20.95 -3.12 -19.27
CA SER A 398 -22.40 -3.10 -19.05
C SER A 398 -22.86 -1.96 -18.14
N LEU A 399 -22.08 -1.63 -17.09
CA LEU A 399 -22.43 -0.52 -16.20
C LEU A 399 -22.14 0.83 -16.84
N MET A 400 -20.98 1.00 -17.51
CA MET A 400 -20.63 2.25 -18.17
C MET A 400 -21.60 2.59 -19.31
N ASP A 401 -22.04 1.60 -20.08
CA ASP A 401 -23.05 1.78 -21.14
C ASP A 401 -24.39 2.28 -20.56
N ARG A 402 -24.87 1.65 -19.48
CA ARG A 402 -26.10 2.07 -18.79
C ARG A 402 -26.02 3.47 -18.21
N LEU A 403 -24.87 3.84 -17.63
CA LEU A 403 -24.63 5.18 -17.13
C LEU A 403 -24.59 6.21 -18.27
N ALA A 404 -23.93 5.88 -19.39
CA ALA A 404 -23.90 6.74 -20.57
C ALA A 404 -25.29 6.98 -21.17
N GLN A 405 -26.15 5.95 -21.22
CA GLN A 405 -27.53 6.07 -21.65
C GLN A 405 -28.36 7.02 -20.76
N ARG A 406 -27.97 7.20 -19.51
CA ARG A 406 -28.57 8.14 -18.53
C ARG A 406 -27.86 9.49 -18.44
N GLY A 407 -26.91 9.75 -19.34
CA GLY A 407 -26.13 11.00 -19.36
C GLY A 407 -25.16 11.15 -18.18
N VAL A 408 -24.79 10.05 -17.52
CA VAL A 408 -23.88 10.05 -16.38
C VAL A 408 -22.45 9.79 -16.84
N PRO A 409 -21.50 10.76 -16.67
CA PRO A 409 -20.09 10.53 -16.97
C PRO A 409 -19.48 9.58 -15.94
N ALA A 410 -18.88 8.48 -16.41
CA ALA A 410 -18.26 7.49 -15.56
C ALA A 410 -16.83 7.17 -16.01
N ARG A 411 -15.95 6.85 -15.06
CA ARG A 411 -14.58 6.45 -15.32
C ARG A 411 -14.22 5.20 -14.51
N SER A 412 -13.61 4.21 -15.16
CA SER A 412 -12.99 3.11 -14.46
C SER A 412 -11.63 3.54 -13.91
N HIS A 413 -11.37 3.26 -12.63
CA HIS A 413 -10.10 3.62 -11.98
C HIS A 413 -8.92 2.82 -12.54
N ARG A 414 -9.14 1.54 -12.85
CA ARG A 414 -8.14 0.68 -13.49
C ARG A 414 -8.74 -0.01 -14.70
N PRO A 415 -8.08 0.06 -15.87
CA PRO A 415 -8.45 -0.81 -16.96
C PRO A 415 -8.21 -2.27 -16.54
N SER A 416 -9.18 -3.14 -16.76
CA SER A 416 -9.08 -4.57 -16.44
C SER A 416 -8.43 -5.40 -17.56
N ARG A 417 -7.97 -4.75 -18.62
CA ARG A 417 -7.28 -5.44 -19.73
C ARG A 417 -5.86 -5.80 -19.33
N GLU A 418 -5.48 -7.01 -19.67
CA GLU A 418 -4.09 -7.40 -19.68
C GLU A 418 -3.33 -6.53 -20.69
N LEU A 419 -2.10 -6.12 -20.34
CA LEU A 419 -1.26 -5.32 -21.25
C LEU A 419 -1.11 -6.00 -22.63
N ARG A 420 -1.05 -7.33 -22.65
CA ARG A 420 -1.02 -8.15 -23.86
C ARG A 420 -2.25 -7.99 -24.76
N ALA A 421 -3.40 -7.69 -24.20
CA ALA A 421 -4.64 -7.48 -24.96
C ALA A 421 -4.73 -6.09 -25.61
N GLU A 422 -3.85 -5.15 -25.22
CA GLU A 422 -3.82 -3.82 -25.78
C GLU A 422 -3.32 -3.84 -27.24
N PRO A 423 -3.97 -3.15 -28.19
CA PRO A 423 -3.61 -3.18 -29.60
C PRO A 423 -2.16 -2.79 -29.88
N ALA A 424 -1.64 -1.77 -29.18
CA ALA A 424 -0.25 -1.35 -29.33
C ALA A 424 0.74 -2.44 -28.88
N THR A 425 0.46 -3.09 -27.75
CA THR A 425 1.29 -4.18 -27.23
C THR A 425 1.24 -5.40 -28.16
N ARG A 426 0.07 -5.73 -28.71
CA ARG A 426 -0.07 -6.81 -29.70
C ARG A 426 0.74 -6.52 -30.95
N CYS A 427 0.71 -5.29 -31.45
CA CYS A 427 1.53 -4.88 -32.59
C CYS A 427 3.03 -5.09 -32.30
N LEU A 428 3.53 -4.60 -31.14
CA LEU A 428 4.92 -4.78 -30.73
C LEU A 428 5.30 -6.26 -30.55
N LEU A 429 4.44 -7.05 -29.93
CA LEU A 429 4.67 -8.50 -29.77
C LEU A 429 4.68 -9.22 -31.12
N THR A 430 3.81 -8.84 -32.08
CA THR A 430 3.83 -9.38 -33.43
C THR A 430 5.14 -9.06 -34.14
N LEU A 431 5.61 -7.81 -34.08
CA LEU A 431 6.88 -7.42 -34.66
C LEU A 431 8.06 -8.16 -33.99
N ALA A 432 8.04 -8.29 -32.68
CA ALA A 432 9.08 -9.08 -31.96
C ALA A 432 9.07 -10.56 -32.38
N SER A 433 7.89 -11.17 -32.53
CA SER A 433 7.76 -12.57 -32.99
C SER A 433 8.27 -12.76 -34.42
N LEU A 434 8.02 -11.80 -35.31
CA LEU A 434 8.54 -11.83 -36.68
C LEU A 434 10.06 -11.66 -36.73
N ALA A 435 10.61 -10.81 -35.86
CA ALA A 435 12.05 -10.59 -35.77
C ALA A 435 12.80 -11.75 -35.10
N HIS A 436 12.10 -12.53 -34.25
CA HIS A 436 12.69 -13.63 -33.48
C HIS A 436 11.82 -14.89 -33.58
N PRO A 437 11.79 -15.58 -34.74
CA PRO A 437 10.90 -16.73 -34.97
C PRO A 437 11.18 -17.93 -34.04
N GLY A 438 12.37 -17.97 -33.41
CA GLY A 438 12.73 -19.00 -32.43
C GLY A 438 12.20 -18.73 -31.00
N TRP A 439 11.55 -17.59 -30.73
CA TRP A 439 10.99 -17.34 -29.42
C TRP A 439 9.65 -18.06 -29.26
N PRO A 440 9.47 -18.84 -28.17
CA PRO A 440 8.23 -19.55 -27.91
C PRO A 440 7.16 -18.58 -27.37
N LEU A 441 6.84 -17.54 -28.14
CA LEU A 441 5.75 -16.66 -27.80
C LEU A 441 4.43 -17.37 -28.13
N PRO A 442 3.47 -17.44 -27.18
CA PRO A 442 2.18 -18.01 -27.48
C PRO A 442 1.47 -17.17 -28.54
N PRO A 443 0.63 -17.81 -29.42
CA PRO A 443 -0.11 -17.10 -30.46
C PRO A 443 -0.89 -15.94 -29.87
N LEU A 444 -0.90 -14.82 -30.60
CA LEU A 444 -1.53 -13.56 -30.21
C LEU A 444 -3.03 -13.59 -30.47
#